data_64779af1af52fc1ff4c22938237f255c
#
_entry.id   64779af1af52fc1ff4c22938237f255c
#
_cell.length_a   1.000
_cell.length_b   1.000
_cell.length_c   1.000
_cell.angle_alpha   90.00
_cell.angle_beta   90.00
_cell.angle_gamma   90.00
#
_symmetry.space_group_name_H-M   'P 1'
#
loop_
_entity.id
_entity.type
_entity.pdbx_description
1 polymer ?
#
loop_
_entity_poly.entity_id
_entity_poly.type
_entity_poly.pdbx_seq_one_letter_code
_entity_poly.pdbx_strand_id
1 'polypeptide(L)'
;MTPDSQNGFTSTEEGVREVAATGSSEFGIPGSGSTGNGTGGVVAVPSHDRGRPRQVRPFDHDRVARAVRELLIGIGEDPDREGLRKTPDRVARAYREAVEGLGREPTEVLTTVFDEGHDEMVLVRDIDFSSLCEHHLVVFSGQAHVAYIPNNKGQITGLSKLARLVDLYARRPQVQERLTSQIADALVDVLEPRGVMVVVEAEHLCMSMRGVRKPGATTVTSAVRGQFLSTATRNEGMSLILRGGRRH
;
A
#
# COMPACT_ATOMS: atom_id res chain seq x y z
N MET A 1 -28.08 33.56 43.78
CA MET A 1 -26.79 33.37 44.45
C MET A 1 -26.10 32.22 43.72
N THR A 2 -25.26 32.56 42.76
CA THR A 2 -24.24 31.68 42.16
C THR A 2 -23.03 31.63 43.07
N PRO A 3 -22.18 30.54 43.00
CA PRO A 3 -20.90 30.73 42.33
C PRO A 3 -20.54 29.60 41.40
N ASP A 4 -20.13 29.96 40.30
CA ASP A 4 -18.91 29.82 39.48
C ASP A 4 -17.86 28.84 40.02
N SER A 5 -17.52 27.84 39.22
CA SER A 5 -16.22 27.13 39.32
C SER A 5 -15.74 26.79 37.92
N GLN A 6 -14.87 27.67 37.43
CA GLN A 6 -14.00 27.48 36.29
C GLN A 6 -13.03 26.32 36.58
N ASN A 7 -12.99 25.34 35.71
CA ASN A 7 -11.87 24.40 35.61
C ASN A 7 -11.16 24.64 34.28
N GLY A 8 -10.04 25.34 34.40
CA GLY A 8 -9.11 25.57 33.31
C GLY A 8 -8.35 24.29 32.96
N PHE A 9 -8.45 23.86 31.72
CA PHE A 9 -7.54 22.88 31.11
C PHE A 9 -6.38 23.63 30.47
N THR A 10 -5.21 23.55 31.09
CA THR A 10 -3.95 23.98 30.49
C THR A 10 -3.46 22.89 29.54
N SER A 11 -3.48 23.20 28.24
CA SER A 11 -2.79 22.43 27.22
C SER A 11 -1.29 22.70 27.27
N THR A 12 -0.50 21.72 27.64
CA THR A 12 0.94 21.73 27.40
C THR A 12 1.22 21.28 25.98
N GLU A 13 1.66 22.22 25.16
CA GLU A 13 2.26 21.97 23.85
C GLU A 13 3.69 21.43 24.05
N GLU A 14 3.96 20.21 23.62
CA GLU A 14 5.33 19.71 23.45
C GLU A 14 5.63 19.46 21.99
N GLY A 15 6.49 20.31 21.43
CA GLY A 15 7.67 19.95 20.68
C GLY A 15 7.51 19.51 19.23
N VAL A 16 7.00 20.38 18.34
CA VAL A 16 7.34 20.27 16.91
C VAL A 16 8.62 21.07 16.69
N ARG A 17 9.74 20.39 16.40
CA ARG A 17 10.97 21.06 15.95
C ARG A 17 10.81 21.51 14.52
N GLU A 18 10.70 22.80 14.36
CA GLU A 18 10.80 23.52 13.09
C GLU A 18 12.25 23.44 12.59
N VAL A 19 12.47 22.86 11.40
CA VAL A 19 13.77 22.91 10.72
C VAL A 19 13.81 24.20 9.92
N ALA A 20 14.55 25.17 10.46
CA ALA A 20 14.79 26.44 9.80
C ALA A 20 15.62 26.25 8.52
N ALA A 21 15.08 26.72 7.40
CA ALA A 21 15.78 26.86 6.14
C ALA A 21 16.69 28.10 6.19
N THR A 22 18.00 27.89 6.24
CA THR A 22 18.99 28.93 5.91
C THR A 22 19.87 28.44 4.79
N GLY A 23 19.99 29.24 3.72
CA GLY A 23 21.07 29.10 2.78
C GLY A 23 20.68 29.24 1.32
N SER A 24 20.54 30.48 0.88
CA SER A 24 20.69 30.88 -0.53
C SER A 24 22.12 30.61 -1.00
N SER A 25 22.30 29.81 -2.05
CA SER A 25 23.53 29.86 -2.85
C SER A 25 23.21 29.62 -4.32
N GLU A 26 23.66 30.55 -5.09
CA GLU A 26 23.63 30.76 -6.52
C GLU A 26 23.85 29.50 -7.37
N PHE A 27 22.95 29.25 -8.31
CA PHE A 27 23.21 28.31 -9.41
C PHE A 27 23.78 29.07 -10.60
N GLY A 28 25.12 28.97 -10.77
CA GLY A 28 25.80 29.29 -11.98
C GLY A 28 25.65 28.18 -13.01
N ILE A 29 25.20 28.50 -14.20
CA ILE A 29 25.15 27.62 -15.37
C ILE A 29 26.54 27.67 -16.06
N PRO A 30 27.26 26.56 -16.24
CA PRO A 30 28.33 26.47 -17.22
C PRO A 30 27.81 25.83 -18.52
N GLY A 31 28.26 26.45 -19.61
CA GLY A 31 27.86 26.16 -20.98
C GLY A 31 28.32 24.81 -21.54
N SER A 32 27.70 24.54 -22.66
CA SER A 32 27.91 23.58 -23.74
C SER A 32 29.29 22.93 -23.89
N GLY A 33 29.29 21.60 -24.04
CA GLY A 33 30.36 20.88 -24.70
C GLY A 33 30.40 19.39 -24.40
N SER A 34 30.28 18.60 -25.48
CA SER A 34 30.78 17.26 -25.66
C SER A 34 29.76 16.09 -25.60
N THR A 35 29.56 15.57 -26.79
CA THR A 35 29.02 14.26 -27.16
C THR A 35 29.63 13.11 -26.33
N GLY A 36 28.80 12.43 -25.57
CA GLY A 36 29.13 11.17 -24.92
C GLY A 36 27.96 10.21 -25.02
N ASN A 37 28.15 9.11 -25.76
CA ASN A 37 27.24 7.95 -25.80
C ASN A 37 27.08 7.39 -24.37
N GLY A 38 26.06 7.81 -23.71
CA GLY A 38 25.67 7.26 -22.39
C GLY A 38 24.74 6.09 -22.58
N THR A 39 25.25 4.86 -22.52
CA THR A 39 24.45 3.68 -22.18
C THR A 39 23.80 3.96 -20.84
N GLY A 40 22.49 4.21 -20.87
CA GLY A 40 21.69 4.44 -19.68
C GLY A 40 21.68 3.18 -18.80
N GLY A 41 22.58 3.15 -17.82
CA GLY A 41 22.57 2.15 -16.79
C GLY A 41 21.26 2.26 -16.02
N VAL A 42 20.48 1.18 -16.01
CA VAL A 42 19.30 1.05 -15.17
C VAL A 42 19.78 1.09 -13.73
N VAL A 43 19.57 2.22 -13.07
CA VAL A 43 19.82 2.33 -11.62
C VAL A 43 18.72 1.51 -10.95
N ALA A 44 19.07 0.33 -10.44
CA ALA A 44 18.18 -0.45 -9.61
C ALA A 44 17.84 0.37 -8.35
N VAL A 45 16.59 0.80 -8.21
CA VAL A 45 16.10 1.42 -6.99
C VAL A 45 16.05 0.33 -5.92
N PRO A 46 16.73 0.48 -4.77
CA PRO A 46 16.67 -0.51 -3.71
C PRO A 46 15.22 -0.71 -3.27
N SER A 47 14.72 -1.93 -3.29
CA SER A 47 13.42 -2.24 -2.71
C SER A 47 13.49 -1.96 -1.21
N HIS A 48 12.60 -1.13 -0.68
CA HIS A 48 12.59 -0.65 0.70
C HIS A 48 12.36 -1.74 1.78
N ASP A 49 12.27 -3.02 1.41
CA ASP A 49 12.04 -4.12 2.36
C ASP A 49 13.02 -5.30 2.20
N ARG A 50 14.20 -5.11 1.57
CA ARG A 50 15.27 -6.13 1.53
C ARG A 50 16.07 -6.24 2.82
N GLY A 51 15.55 -5.73 3.95
CA GLY A 51 16.23 -5.71 5.23
C GLY A 51 15.61 -6.64 6.27
N ARG A 52 16.21 -7.80 6.49
CA ARG A 52 15.98 -8.85 7.49
C ARG A 52 14.66 -9.61 7.34
N PRO A 53 14.71 -10.96 7.30
CA PRO A 53 13.49 -11.75 7.40
C PRO A 53 12.76 -11.35 8.70
N ARG A 54 11.59 -10.71 8.56
CA ARG A 54 10.71 -10.48 9.71
C ARG A 54 10.39 -11.84 10.28
N GLN A 55 10.79 -12.10 11.52
CA GLN A 55 10.24 -13.24 12.26
C GLN A 55 8.76 -12.98 12.48
N VAL A 56 7.93 -13.47 11.56
CA VAL A 56 6.49 -13.39 11.69
C VAL A 56 6.09 -14.43 12.73
N ARG A 57 5.56 -13.96 13.86
CA ARG A 57 5.00 -14.84 14.88
C ARG A 57 3.62 -15.32 14.42
N PRO A 58 3.20 -16.56 14.77
CA PRO A 58 1.83 -16.99 14.54
C PRO A 58 0.83 -16.02 15.17
N PHE A 59 -0.33 -15.86 14.53
CA PHE A 59 -1.40 -15.03 15.07
C PHE A 59 -1.93 -15.65 16.38
N ASP A 60 -1.83 -14.90 17.47
CA ASP A 60 -2.32 -15.29 18.80
C ASP A 60 -3.71 -14.67 19.03
N HIS A 61 -4.74 -15.47 18.72
CA HIS A 61 -6.14 -15.05 18.82
C HIS A 61 -6.52 -14.58 20.23
N ASP A 62 -6.14 -15.35 21.24
CA ASP A 62 -6.52 -15.05 22.63
C ASP A 62 -5.84 -13.82 23.16
N ARG A 63 -4.58 -13.59 22.75
CA ARG A 63 -3.86 -12.37 23.08
C ARG A 63 -4.50 -11.13 22.45
N VAL A 64 -4.93 -11.23 21.19
CA VAL A 64 -5.64 -10.13 20.51
C VAL A 64 -6.98 -9.88 21.19
N ALA A 65 -7.76 -10.93 21.49
CA ALA A 65 -9.03 -10.79 22.17
C ALA A 65 -8.89 -10.11 23.55
N ARG A 66 -7.89 -10.50 24.36
CA ARG A 66 -7.60 -9.83 25.63
C ARG A 66 -7.24 -8.36 25.43
N ALA A 67 -6.40 -8.03 24.45
CA ALA A 67 -6.03 -6.65 24.16
C ALA A 67 -7.24 -5.78 23.76
N VAL A 68 -8.18 -6.34 23.00
CA VAL A 68 -9.45 -5.65 22.64
C VAL A 68 -10.31 -5.41 23.86
N ARG A 69 -10.38 -6.38 24.81
CA ARG A 69 -11.09 -6.18 26.07
C ARG A 69 -10.49 -5.01 26.86
N GLU A 70 -9.16 -4.97 26.98
CA GLU A 70 -8.46 -3.87 27.66
C GLU A 70 -8.68 -2.53 26.94
N LEU A 71 -8.72 -2.52 25.59
CA LEU A 71 -9.06 -1.34 24.82
C LEU A 71 -10.46 -0.81 25.18
N LEU A 72 -11.46 -1.70 25.26
CA LEU A 72 -12.82 -1.31 25.64
C LEU A 72 -12.86 -0.66 27.03
N ILE A 73 -12.18 -1.24 28.01
CA ILE A 73 -12.05 -0.67 29.37
C ILE A 73 -11.35 0.70 29.29
N GLY A 74 -10.24 0.79 28.54
CA GLY A 74 -9.44 1.99 28.44
C GLY A 74 -10.17 3.18 27.79
N ILE A 75 -11.13 2.93 26.90
CA ILE A 75 -11.99 4.00 26.34
C ILE A 75 -13.22 4.31 27.19
N GLY A 76 -13.36 3.68 28.38
CA GLY A 76 -14.46 3.92 29.32
C GLY A 76 -15.72 3.11 29.07
N GLU A 77 -15.63 2.03 28.28
CA GLU A 77 -16.80 1.17 27.96
C GLU A 77 -16.81 -0.08 28.87
N ASP A 78 -18.01 -0.62 29.12
CA ASP A 78 -18.20 -1.88 29.86
C ASP A 78 -18.13 -3.09 28.88
N PRO A 79 -17.03 -3.87 28.89
CA PRO A 79 -16.87 -5.00 27.98
C PRO A 79 -17.84 -6.17 28.31
N ASP A 80 -18.45 -6.18 29.48
CA ASP A 80 -19.32 -7.27 29.96
C ASP A 80 -20.80 -7.04 29.65
N ARG A 81 -21.19 -5.83 29.20
CA ARG A 81 -22.54 -5.58 28.71
C ARG A 81 -22.86 -6.45 27.50
N GLU A 82 -24.12 -6.83 27.33
CA GLU A 82 -24.60 -7.81 26.35
C GLU A 82 -24.08 -7.55 24.92
N GLY A 83 -24.09 -6.31 24.45
CA GLY A 83 -23.65 -5.94 23.08
C GLY A 83 -22.17 -6.10 22.85
N LEU A 84 -21.32 -6.00 23.90
CA LEU A 84 -19.85 -6.05 23.80
C LEU A 84 -19.22 -7.37 24.24
N ARG A 85 -19.93 -8.22 24.95
CA ARG A 85 -19.38 -9.48 25.51
C ARG A 85 -18.65 -10.35 24.48
N LYS A 86 -19.14 -10.38 23.22
CA LYS A 86 -18.54 -11.14 22.13
C LYS A 86 -17.63 -10.31 21.22
N THR A 87 -17.47 -8.99 21.48
CA THR A 87 -16.70 -8.09 20.62
C THR A 87 -15.20 -8.41 20.61
N PRO A 88 -14.55 -8.75 21.73
CA PRO A 88 -13.14 -9.12 21.73
C PRO A 88 -12.83 -10.26 20.76
N ASP A 89 -13.64 -11.33 20.80
CA ASP A 89 -13.47 -12.49 19.92
C ASP A 89 -13.80 -12.17 18.47
N ARG A 90 -14.84 -11.37 18.19
CA ARG A 90 -15.19 -10.94 16.82
C ARG A 90 -14.07 -10.11 16.20
N VAL A 91 -13.53 -9.17 16.96
CA VAL A 91 -12.40 -8.33 16.50
C VAL A 91 -11.17 -9.17 16.25
N ALA A 92 -10.84 -10.12 17.14
CA ALA A 92 -9.70 -11.00 16.93
C ALA A 92 -9.82 -11.84 15.64
N ARG A 93 -11.02 -12.33 15.30
CA ARG A 93 -11.27 -13.02 14.02
C ARG A 93 -11.10 -12.08 12.83
N ALA A 94 -11.70 -10.88 12.88
CA ALA A 94 -11.59 -9.91 11.80
C ALA A 94 -10.13 -9.50 11.55
N TYR A 95 -9.33 -9.28 12.60
CA TYR A 95 -7.91 -8.98 12.46
C TYR A 95 -7.11 -10.16 11.92
N ARG A 96 -7.45 -11.41 12.27
CA ARG A 96 -6.81 -12.58 11.67
C ARG A 96 -6.95 -12.59 10.17
N GLU A 97 -8.17 -12.32 9.66
CA GLU A 97 -8.44 -12.24 8.22
C GLU A 97 -7.69 -11.05 7.58
N ALA A 98 -7.73 -9.89 8.23
CA ALA A 98 -7.09 -8.67 7.73
C ALA A 98 -5.55 -8.74 7.68
N VAL A 99 -4.92 -9.69 8.39
CA VAL A 99 -3.47 -9.85 8.42
C VAL A 99 -2.99 -11.23 7.95
N GLU A 100 -3.81 -12.01 7.27
CA GLU A 100 -3.48 -13.36 6.82
C GLU A 100 -2.34 -13.40 5.77
N GLY A 101 -2.01 -12.27 5.18
CA GLY A 101 -0.87 -12.12 4.27
C GLY A 101 0.48 -12.00 4.96
N LEU A 102 0.51 -11.82 6.30
CA LEU A 102 1.78 -11.75 7.04
C LEU A 102 2.54 -13.09 6.96
N GLY A 103 3.83 -13.01 6.61
CA GLY A 103 4.71 -14.17 6.51
C GLY A 103 4.49 -15.06 5.29
N ARG A 104 3.58 -14.69 4.40
CA ARG A 104 3.39 -15.39 3.14
C ARG A 104 4.25 -14.78 2.04
N GLU A 105 4.68 -15.62 1.09
CA GLU A 105 5.57 -15.22 0.01
C GLU A 105 4.81 -15.14 -1.34
N PRO A 106 5.23 -14.24 -2.28
CA PRO A 106 4.56 -14.09 -3.57
C PRO A 106 4.64 -15.36 -4.43
N THR A 107 5.67 -16.19 -4.24
CA THR A 107 5.83 -17.49 -4.90
C THR A 107 4.72 -18.49 -4.58
N GLU A 108 4.04 -18.34 -3.44
CA GLU A 108 2.87 -19.16 -3.10
C GLU A 108 1.65 -18.83 -3.97
N VAL A 109 1.62 -17.63 -4.52
CA VAL A 109 0.50 -17.12 -5.31
C VAL A 109 0.80 -17.18 -6.81
N LEU A 110 1.98 -16.71 -7.23
CA LEU A 110 2.42 -16.69 -8.63
C LEU A 110 2.99 -18.06 -9.03
N THR A 111 2.17 -19.10 -8.96
CA THR A 111 2.59 -20.50 -9.12
C THR A 111 2.48 -21.05 -10.55
N THR A 112 1.80 -20.34 -11.44
CA THR A 112 1.44 -20.86 -12.77
C THR A 112 1.87 -19.88 -13.84
N VAL A 113 2.65 -20.36 -14.77
CA VAL A 113 3.10 -19.65 -15.97
C VAL A 113 2.72 -20.49 -17.19
N PHE A 114 2.26 -19.82 -18.24
CA PHE A 114 1.88 -20.43 -19.51
C PHE A 114 2.76 -19.89 -20.63
N ASP A 115 3.22 -20.75 -21.52
CA ASP A 115 4.01 -20.39 -22.70
C ASP A 115 3.06 -20.10 -23.88
N GLU A 116 2.56 -18.86 -23.96
CA GLU A 116 1.58 -18.46 -24.98
C GLU A 116 2.21 -17.65 -26.14
N GLY A 117 3.50 -17.31 -26.03
CA GLY A 117 4.16 -16.46 -27.02
C GLY A 117 3.60 -15.04 -27.07
N HIS A 118 3.03 -14.55 -25.96
CA HIS A 118 2.40 -13.22 -25.90
C HIS A 118 3.43 -12.12 -25.60
N ASP A 119 3.47 -11.11 -26.46
CA ASP A 119 4.49 -10.04 -26.38
C ASP A 119 3.94 -8.70 -25.91
N GLU A 120 2.62 -8.53 -25.90
CA GLU A 120 1.96 -7.28 -25.59
C GLU A 120 1.64 -7.14 -24.10
N MET A 121 1.19 -5.95 -23.69
CA MET A 121 0.80 -5.65 -22.32
C MET A 121 -0.42 -6.48 -21.88
N VAL A 122 -0.31 -7.12 -20.72
CA VAL A 122 -1.44 -7.73 -20.00
C VAL A 122 -1.82 -6.78 -18.85
N LEU A 123 -3.06 -6.35 -18.80
CA LEU A 123 -3.59 -5.46 -17.76
C LEU A 123 -4.82 -6.10 -17.08
N VAL A 124 -4.75 -6.24 -15.76
CA VAL A 124 -5.92 -6.49 -14.91
C VAL A 124 -6.17 -5.25 -14.09
N ARG A 125 -7.34 -4.66 -14.24
CA ARG A 125 -7.73 -3.43 -13.55
C ARG A 125 -8.94 -3.65 -12.65
N ASP A 126 -9.20 -2.64 -11.82
CA ASP A 126 -10.36 -2.62 -10.91
C ASP A 126 -10.35 -3.81 -9.93
N ILE A 127 -9.15 -4.17 -9.44
CA ILE A 127 -8.99 -5.20 -8.42
C ILE A 127 -9.31 -4.55 -7.08
N ASP A 128 -10.48 -4.83 -6.54
CA ASP A 128 -10.87 -4.32 -5.22
C ASP A 128 -9.98 -4.90 -4.12
N PHE A 129 -9.61 -4.04 -3.16
CA PHE A 129 -8.85 -4.47 -2.00
C PHE A 129 -9.24 -3.68 -0.74
N SER A 130 -8.94 -4.27 0.41
CA SER A 130 -8.96 -3.59 1.70
C SER A 130 -7.69 -3.94 2.46
N SER A 131 -7.13 -2.93 3.17
CA SER A 131 -5.92 -3.09 3.95
C SER A 131 -6.01 -2.32 5.26
N LEU A 132 -5.13 -2.62 6.21
CA LEU A 132 -5.01 -1.88 7.47
C LEU A 132 -3.90 -0.84 7.35
N CYS A 133 -4.23 0.43 7.54
CA CYS A 133 -3.22 1.48 7.69
C CYS A 133 -2.36 1.20 8.93
N GLU A 134 -1.04 1.02 8.75
CA GLU A 134 -0.15 0.67 9.86
C GLU A 134 -0.06 1.74 10.94
N HIS A 135 -0.34 3.02 10.61
CA HIS A 135 -0.25 4.13 11.55
C HIS A 135 -1.40 4.16 12.56
N HIS A 136 -2.60 3.70 12.16
CA HIS A 136 -3.80 3.85 13.00
C HIS A 136 -4.59 2.55 13.14
N LEU A 137 -4.21 1.47 12.44
CA LEU A 137 -4.93 0.18 12.37
C LEU A 137 -6.40 0.32 11.93
N VAL A 138 -6.72 1.37 11.17
CA VAL A 138 -8.01 1.53 10.51
C VAL A 138 -7.88 1.21 9.01
N VAL A 139 -9.01 0.87 8.40
CA VAL A 139 -9.04 0.40 7.01
C VAL A 139 -8.74 1.55 6.03
N PHE A 140 -8.03 1.24 4.97
CA PHE A 140 -8.10 1.92 3.71
C PHE A 140 -8.49 0.92 2.62
N SER A 141 -9.29 1.33 1.67
CA SER A 141 -9.82 0.44 0.65
C SER A 141 -9.96 1.16 -0.68
N GLY A 142 -9.90 0.42 -1.74
CA GLY A 142 -9.96 0.97 -3.09
C GLY A 142 -9.68 -0.07 -4.15
N GLN A 143 -9.04 0.35 -5.23
CA GLN A 143 -8.77 -0.48 -6.40
C GLN A 143 -7.28 -0.47 -6.75
N ALA A 144 -6.79 -1.63 -7.17
CA ALA A 144 -5.47 -1.80 -7.74
C ALA A 144 -5.59 -2.18 -9.22
N HIS A 145 -4.69 -1.62 -10.03
CA HIS A 145 -4.54 -1.91 -11.44
C HIS A 145 -3.13 -2.45 -11.65
N VAL A 146 -3.02 -3.64 -12.22
CA VAL A 146 -1.75 -4.34 -12.35
C VAL A 146 -1.52 -4.68 -13.82
N ALA A 147 -0.48 -4.11 -14.39
CA ALA A 147 -0.05 -4.41 -15.76
C ALA A 147 1.37 -4.98 -15.79
N TYR A 148 1.60 -5.90 -16.71
CA TYR A 148 2.94 -6.37 -17.02
C TYR A 148 3.09 -6.64 -18.52
N ILE A 149 4.31 -6.58 -19.01
CA ILE A 149 4.69 -7.00 -20.35
C ILE A 149 5.46 -8.31 -20.19
N PRO A 150 5.01 -9.42 -20.77
CA PRO A 150 5.64 -10.73 -20.61
C PRO A 150 7.14 -10.72 -20.90
N ASN A 151 7.85 -11.70 -20.40
CA ASN A 151 9.28 -11.87 -20.65
C ASN A 151 9.56 -12.24 -22.13
N ASN A 152 10.81 -12.36 -22.51
CA ASN A 152 11.22 -12.65 -23.89
C ASN A 152 10.78 -14.03 -24.40
N LYS A 153 10.27 -14.88 -23.53
CA LYS A 153 9.66 -16.18 -23.90
C LYS A 153 8.16 -16.07 -24.16
N GLY A 154 7.57 -14.89 -23.96
CA GLY A 154 6.13 -14.68 -24.09
C GLY A 154 5.30 -15.37 -23.01
N GLN A 155 5.87 -15.56 -21.84
CA GLN A 155 5.24 -16.26 -20.72
C GLN A 155 4.25 -15.36 -19.98
N ILE A 156 3.03 -15.87 -19.80
CA ILE A 156 1.98 -15.19 -19.05
C ILE A 156 1.60 -15.93 -17.77
N THR A 157 1.02 -15.23 -16.80
CA THR A 157 0.46 -15.82 -15.59
C THR A 157 -1.07 -15.80 -15.61
N GLY A 158 -1.71 -16.66 -14.81
CA GLY A 158 -3.16 -16.64 -14.69
C GLY A 158 -3.66 -15.31 -14.07
N LEU A 159 -4.70 -14.70 -14.66
CA LEU A 159 -5.23 -13.39 -14.25
C LEU A 159 -5.62 -13.34 -12.76
N SER A 160 -6.18 -14.44 -12.25
CA SER A 160 -6.53 -14.56 -10.82
C SER A 160 -5.31 -14.51 -9.88
N LYS A 161 -4.11 -14.80 -10.39
CA LYS A 161 -2.87 -14.73 -9.61
C LYS A 161 -2.49 -13.29 -9.31
N LEU A 162 -2.78 -12.37 -10.24
CA LEU A 162 -2.54 -10.94 -10.03
C LEU A 162 -3.46 -10.39 -8.92
N ALA A 163 -4.74 -10.73 -8.93
CA ALA A 163 -5.66 -10.34 -7.87
C ALA A 163 -5.25 -10.92 -6.50
N ARG A 164 -4.87 -12.20 -6.46
CA ARG A 164 -4.36 -12.83 -5.23
C ARG A 164 -3.05 -12.22 -4.72
N LEU A 165 -2.20 -11.72 -5.62
CA LEU A 165 -0.98 -11.01 -5.24
C LEU A 165 -1.31 -9.67 -4.57
N VAL A 166 -2.30 -8.94 -5.08
CA VAL A 166 -2.82 -7.73 -4.44
C VAL A 166 -3.32 -8.06 -3.03
N ASP A 167 -4.17 -9.08 -2.88
CA ASP A 167 -4.68 -9.54 -1.60
C ASP A 167 -3.56 -9.92 -0.62
N LEU A 168 -2.56 -10.68 -1.08
CA LEU A 168 -1.45 -11.12 -0.25
C LEU A 168 -0.70 -9.94 0.41
N TYR A 169 -0.49 -8.86 -0.33
CA TYR A 169 0.17 -7.68 0.21
C TYR A 169 -0.78 -6.72 0.92
N ALA A 170 -2.05 -6.65 0.52
CA ALA A 170 -3.07 -5.83 1.17
C ALA A 170 -3.43 -6.37 2.58
N ARG A 171 -3.43 -7.68 2.76
CA ARG A 171 -3.74 -8.32 4.06
C ARG A 171 -2.56 -8.32 5.02
N ARG A 172 -2.02 -7.12 5.26
CA ARG A 172 -0.92 -6.79 6.19
C ARG A 172 -1.17 -5.38 6.72
N PRO A 173 -0.61 -4.97 7.88
CA PRO A 173 -0.49 -3.55 8.19
C PRO A 173 0.40 -2.87 7.14
N GLN A 174 -0.14 -1.86 6.43
CA GLN A 174 0.48 -1.27 5.25
C GLN A 174 0.49 0.26 5.26
N VAL A 175 1.39 0.82 4.47
CA VAL A 175 1.25 2.12 3.82
C VAL A 175 1.06 1.90 2.34
N GLN A 176 0.24 2.73 1.69
CA GLN A 176 -0.19 2.51 0.32
C GLN A 176 1.00 2.51 -0.67
N GLU A 177 1.99 3.35 -0.46
CA GLU A 177 3.20 3.45 -1.26
C GLU A 177 4.02 2.14 -1.23
N ARG A 178 4.11 1.53 -0.05
CA ARG A 178 4.80 0.25 0.11
C ARG A 178 4.00 -0.89 -0.51
N LEU A 179 2.68 -0.92 -0.32
CA LEU A 179 1.79 -1.89 -0.97
C LEU A 179 2.00 -1.88 -2.48
N THR A 180 1.95 -0.70 -3.10
CA THR A 180 2.11 -0.50 -4.54
C THR A 180 3.47 -1.00 -5.04
N SER A 181 4.54 -0.66 -4.33
CA SER A 181 5.90 -1.06 -4.69
C SER A 181 6.12 -2.56 -4.51
N GLN A 182 5.62 -3.16 -3.42
CA GLN A 182 5.78 -4.60 -3.15
C GLN A 182 5.08 -5.46 -4.19
N ILE A 183 3.90 -5.06 -4.67
CA ILE A 183 3.21 -5.77 -5.76
C ILE A 183 4.05 -5.73 -7.04
N ALA A 184 4.59 -4.56 -7.39
CA ALA A 184 5.41 -4.41 -8.58
C ALA A 184 6.72 -5.21 -8.50
N ASP A 185 7.42 -5.15 -7.37
CA ASP A 185 8.68 -5.85 -7.15
C ASP A 185 8.49 -7.38 -7.18
N ALA A 186 7.41 -7.88 -6.56
CA ALA A 186 7.09 -9.31 -6.56
C ALA A 186 6.84 -9.86 -7.98
N LEU A 187 6.20 -9.07 -8.84
CA LEU A 187 6.03 -9.47 -10.25
C LEU A 187 7.37 -9.51 -10.99
N VAL A 188 8.25 -8.54 -10.74
CA VAL A 188 9.61 -8.55 -11.31
C VAL A 188 10.39 -9.78 -10.85
N ASP A 189 10.38 -10.05 -9.56
CA ASP A 189 11.19 -11.11 -8.94
C ASP A 189 10.72 -12.53 -9.34
N VAL A 190 9.41 -12.73 -9.58
CA VAL A 190 8.84 -14.07 -9.83
C VAL A 190 8.61 -14.36 -11.31
N LEU A 191 8.16 -13.36 -12.09
CA LEU A 191 7.80 -13.57 -13.52
C LEU A 191 8.88 -13.08 -14.48
N GLU A 192 9.87 -12.32 -14.00
CA GLU A 192 10.93 -11.70 -14.81
C GLU A 192 10.38 -10.99 -16.08
N PRO A 193 9.31 -10.17 -15.97
CA PRO A 193 8.67 -9.54 -17.11
C PRO A 193 9.55 -8.43 -17.69
N ARG A 194 9.35 -8.05 -18.95
CA ARG A 194 10.02 -6.90 -19.56
C ARG A 194 9.63 -5.57 -18.93
N GLY A 195 8.45 -5.51 -18.28
CA GLY A 195 8.01 -4.32 -17.60
C GLY A 195 6.81 -4.60 -16.67
N VAL A 196 6.67 -3.78 -15.64
CA VAL A 196 5.56 -3.82 -14.70
C VAL A 196 5.07 -2.40 -14.44
N MET A 197 3.75 -2.24 -14.34
CA MET A 197 3.11 -1.04 -13.84
C MET A 197 2.00 -1.42 -12.86
N VAL A 198 2.05 -0.83 -11.67
CA VAL A 198 1.00 -0.98 -10.65
C VAL A 198 0.51 0.42 -10.30
N VAL A 199 -0.80 0.60 -10.30
CA VAL A 199 -1.47 1.83 -9.84
C VAL A 199 -2.49 1.42 -8.78
N VAL A 200 -2.48 2.12 -7.65
CA VAL A 200 -3.39 1.88 -6.53
C VAL A 200 -4.10 3.19 -6.20
N GLU A 201 -5.42 3.14 -6.13
CA GLU A 201 -6.28 4.26 -5.73
C GLU A 201 -7.12 3.83 -4.53
N ALA A 202 -7.08 4.59 -3.43
CA ALA A 202 -7.80 4.23 -2.21
C ALA A 202 -8.24 5.44 -1.38
N GLU A 203 -9.37 5.26 -0.67
CA GLU A 203 -9.80 6.14 0.41
C GLU A 203 -9.29 5.60 1.75
N HIS A 204 -8.77 6.50 2.59
CA HIS A 204 -8.21 6.18 3.89
C HIS A 204 -9.14 6.63 5.01
N LEU A 205 -9.68 5.70 5.80
CA LEU A 205 -10.52 6.06 6.95
C LEU A 205 -9.77 6.86 8.01
N CYS A 206 -8.45 6.73 8.11
CA CYS A 206 -7.65 7.57 8.99
C CYS A 206 -7.67 9.06 8.61
N MET A 207 -8.06 9.39 7.37
CA MET A 207 -8.24 10.76 6.87
C MET A 207 -9.70 11.17 6.81
N SER A 208 -10.62 10.26 6.48
CA SER A 208 -12.03 10.60 6.24
C SER A 208 -12.87 10.62 7.52
N MET A 209 -12.73 9.62 8.42
CA MET A 209 -13.57 9.51 9.61
C MET A 209 -13.10 10.36 10.79
N ARG A 210 -11.82 10.73 10.86
CA ARG A 210 -11.18 11.47 11.96
C ARG A 210 -10.03 12.33 11.44
N GLY A 211 -9.32 13.04 12.33
CA GLY A 211 -8.19 13.90 11.96
C GLY A 211 -8.63 15.03 11.04
N VAL A 212 -8.09 15.05 9.83
CA VAL A 212 -8.39 16.12 8.83
C VAL A 212 -9.81 16.07 8.27
N ARG A 213 -10.53 14.97 8.44
CA ARG A 213 -11.94 14.78 8.05
C ARG A 213 -12.24 15.16 6.60
N LYS A 214 -11.57 14.48 5.67
CA LYS A 214 -11.76 14.68 4.22
C LYS A 214 -12.39 13.43 3.57
N PRO A 215 -13.69 13.17 3.77
CA PRO A 215 -14.37 12.07 3.10
C PRO A 215 -14.33 12.26 1.58
N GLY A 216 -14.16 11.16 0.85
CA GLY A 216 -14.08 11.17 -0.62
C GLY A 216 -12.70 11.58 -1.17
N ALA A 217 -11.75 12.01 -0.32
CA ALA A 217 -10.37 12.21 -0.78
C ALA A 217 -9.70 10.86 -1.06
N THR A 218 -9.26 10.66 -2.30
CA THR A 218 -8.53 9.45 -2.72
C THR A 218 -7.03 9.73 -2.83
N THR A 219 -6.24 8.76 -2.40
CA THR A 219 -4.79 8.74 -2.61
C THR A 219 -4.49 7.83 -3.81
N VAL A 220 -3.70 8.32 -4.75
CA VAL A 220 -3.24 7.53 -5.90
C VAL A 220 -1.74 7.34 -5.80
N THR A 221 -1.29 6.09 -5.87
CA THR A 221 0.14 5.72 -5.90
C THR A 221 0.44 4.87 -7.12
N SER A 222 1.65 4.99 -7.67
CA SER A 222 2.07 4.19 -8.81
C SER A 222 3.49 3.68 -8.63
N ALA A 223 3.76 2.49 -9.17
CA ALA A 223 5.08 1.90 -9.28
C ALA A 223 5.28 1.36 -10.70
N VAL A 224 6.41 1.70 -11.33
CA VAL A 224 6.75 1.24 -12.68
C VAL A 224 8.13 0.60 -12.69
N ARG A 225 8.31 -0.44 -13.51
CA ARG A 225 9.59 -1.16 -13.70
C ARG A 225 9.78 -1.49 -15.17
N GLY A 226 11.02 -1.68 -15.58
CA GLY A 226 11.37 -2.10 -16.93
C GLY A 226 10.84 -1.16 -18.03
N GLN A 227 10.19 -1.70 -19.05
CA GLN A 227 9.71 -0.94 -20.21
C GLN A 227 8.68 0.15 -19.87
N PHE A 228 7.97 0.07 -18.73
CA PHE A 228 7.08 1.14 -18.28
C PHE A 228 7.83 2.39 -17.76
N LEU A 229 9.16 2.37 -17.69
CA LEU A 229 9.96 3.59 -17.49
C LEU A 229 9.89 4.50 -18.72
N SER A 230 9.66 3.95 -19.92
CA SER A 230 9.35 4.71 -21.12
C SER A 230 8.03 5.48 -20.96
N THR A 231 8.04 6.76 -21.30
CA THR A 231 6.84 7.62 -21.22
C THR A 231 5.73 7.12 -22.14
N ALA A 232 6.07 6.62 -23.35
CA ALA A 232 5.08 6.11 -24.31
C ALA A 232 4.33 4.90 -23.74
N THR A 233 5.05 3.88 -23.28
CA THR A 233 4.47 2.66 -22.70
C THR A 233 3.67 2.97 -21.44
N ARG A 234 4.18 3.87 -20.59
CA ARG A 234 3.47 4.31 -19.38
C ARG A 234 2.15 5.00 -19.71
N ASN A 235 2.16 5.91 -20.70
CA ASN A 235 0.96 6.63 -21.12
C ASN A 235 -0.09 5.70 -21.73
N GLU A 236 0.34 4.69 -22.49
CA GLU A 236 -0.56 3.66 -23.00
C GLU A 236 -1.26 2.92 -21.85
N GLY A 237 -0.51 2.39 -20.90
CA GLY A 237 -1.05 1.69 -19.75
C GLY A 237 -1.98 2.59 -18.92
N MET A 238 -1.59 3.83 -18.63
CA MET A 238 -2.44 4.80 -17.92
C MET A 238 -3.73 5.10 -18.69
N SER A 239 -3.66 5.21 -20.02
CA SER A 239 -4.85 5.44 -20.85
C SER A 239 -5.85 4.27 -20.77
N LEU A 240 -5.35 3.04 -20.72
CA LEU A 240 -6.19 1.84 -20.57
C LEU A 240 -6.84 1.79 -19.17
N ILE A 241 -6.14 2.19 -18.12
CA ILE A 241 -6.69 2.31 -16.77
C ILE A 241 -7.80 3.36 -16.73
N LEU A 242 -7.54 4.57 -17.22
CA LEU A 242 -8.46 5.71 -17.15
C LEU A 242 -9.71 5.54 -18.00
N ARG A 243 -9.62 4.89 -19.18
CA ARG A 243 -10.77 4.61 -20.06
C ARG A 243 -11.83 3.71 -19.43
N GLY A 244 -11.50 3.02 -18.37
CA GLY A 244 -12.38 2.13 -17.62
C GLY A 244 -13.19 2.81 -16.53
N GLY A 245 -13.11 4.13 -16.38
CA GLY A 245 -13.75 4.89 -15.31
C GLY A 245 -15.13 4.36 -14.93
N ARG A 246 -15.35 4.19 -13.64
CA ARG A 246 -16.48 3.59 -12.92
C ARG A 246 -17.77 3.55 -13.73
N ARG A 247 -18.21 2.36 -14.13
CA ARG A 247 -19.63 2.10 -14.34
C ARG A 247 -20.23 1.93 -12.93
N HIS A 248 -20.83 2.99 -12.44
CA HIS A 248 -21.71 2.94 -11.27
C HIS A 248 -23.02 2.24 -11.65
#